data_ba11d68c7c5b6e4a40f2bea25227ccd0
#
_entry.id   ba11d68c7c5b6e4a40f2bea25227ccd0
#
_cell.length_a   1.000
_cell.length_b   1.000
_cell.length_c   1.000
_cell.angle_alpha   90.00
_cell.angle_beta   90.00
_cell.angle_gamma   90.00
#
_symmetry.space_group_name_H-M   'P 1'
#
loop_
_entity.id
_entity.type
_entity.pdbx_description
1 polymer ?
#
loop_
_entity_poly.entity_id
_entity_poly.type
_entity_poly.pdbx_seq_one_letter_code
_entity_poly.pdbx_strand_id
1 'polypeptide(L)'
;MMDKRPERDFTAKVCQPIWMEGEARNGKKHGVLLLHGFTGTIAHLRPVADALHKQGFTVMGPNLPGHGTTMDEMAACTWQDWLEAAKAAFIKLQKCCDDVSVAGLSMGGCLALLLAEQMHPTAIAPVSAPMGTRLPLWLATLTRPIFPTIWWKTRDGQMRPVMNEYDYGYPGFRNKCGWQLSRIIKMSRRNLHAVTCPVLVVQSHADETITADSADVILRGVSSGRKGVLWLQDAPHVCTITDEAERIAAAIGEHFRWAETHRE
;
A
#
# COMPACT_ATOMS: atom_id res chain seq x y z
N MET A 1 10.20 -24.83 -21.41
CA MET A 1 9.87 -24.92 -19.96
C MET A 1 9.58 -23.51 -19.48
N MET A 2 8.36 -23.19 -19.02
CA MET A 2 8.13 -21.92 -18.33
C MET A 2 8.93 -21.98 -17.03
N ASP A 3 9.88 -21.07 -16.89
CA ASP A 3 10.64 -20.91 -15.66
C ASP A 3 9.64 -20.42 -14.60
N LYS A 4 9.22 -21.34 -13.72
CA LYS A 4 8.27 -21.01 -12.66
C LYS A 4 9.02 -20.17 -11.63
N ARG A 5 8.53 -18.95 -11.34
CA ARG A 5 8.99 -18.20 -10.17
C ARG A 5 8.95 -19.17 -8.98
N PRO A 6 10.01 -19.25 -8.16
CA PRO A 6 10.05 -20.17 -7.03
C PRO A 6 8.82 -19.92 -6.12
N GLU A 7 8.20 -21.02 -5.70
CA GLU A 7 7.08 -20.96 -4.76
C GLU A 7 7.57 -20.33 -3.46
N ARG A 8 6.90 -19.27 -3.00
CA ARG A 8 7.29 -18.56 -1.79
C ARG A 8 6.57 -19.15 -0.58
N ASP A 9 7.32 -19.39 0.46
CA ASP A 9 6.78 -19.82 1.76
C ASP A 9 6.24 -18.62 2.54
N PHE A 10 4.93 -18.40 2.47
CA PHE A 10 4.25 -17.33 3.19
C PHE A 10 4.18 -17.54 4.69
N THR A 11 4.62 -18.69 5.23
CA THR A 11 4.76 -18.90 6.68
C THR A 11 6.01 -18.22 7.25
N ALA A 12 6.93 -17.80 6.39
CA ALA A 12 8.15 -17.08 6.77
C ALA A 12 7.85 -15.90 7.70
N LYS A 13 8.71 -15.70 8.71
CA LYS A 13 8.54 -14.64 9.72
C LYS A 13 8.34 -13.25 9.11
N VAL A 14 8.99 -12.96 7.99
CA VAL A 14 8.88 -11.68 7.29
C VAL A 14 7.47 -11.41 6.77
N CYS A 15 6.69 -12.46 6.46
CA CYS A 15 5.31 -12.39 5.99
C CYS A 15 4.27 -12.27 7.10
N GLN A 16 4.66 -12.50 8.37
CA GLN A 16 3.70 -12.45 9.46
C GLN A 16 3.22 -11.01 9.72
N PRO A 17 1.96 -10.82 10.13
CA PRO A 17 1.44 -9.50 10.48
C PRO A 17 2.35 -8.77 11.47
N ILE A 18 2.47 -7.46 11.30
CA ILE A 18 3.30 -6.60 12.16
C ILE A 18 2.45 -6.07 13.31
N TRP A 19 3.01 -6.15 14.50
CA TRP A 19 2.63 -5.37 15.66
C TRP A 19 3.90 -5.04 16.44
N MET A 20 4.27 -3.76 16.45
CA MET A 20 5.43 -3.25 17.19
C MET A 20 4.97 -2.06 18.01
N GLU A 21 5.02 -2.21 19.32
CA GLU A 21 4.59 -1.14 20.25
C GLU A 21 5.68 -0.08 20.34
N GLY A 22 5.32 1.16 20.03
CA GLY A 22 6.21 2.31 20.10
C GLY A 22 6.15 3.00 21.45
N GLU A 23 6.98 4.04 21.62
CA GLU A 23 7.08 4.82 22.83
C GLU A 23 6.12 6.02 22.79
N ALA A 24 5.58 6.39 23.96
CA ALA A 24 4.82 7.62 24.09
C ALA A 24 5.78 8.83 24.01
N ARG A 25 5.45 9.81 23.18
CA ARG A 25 6.16 11.06 23.07
C ARG A 25 5.27 12.20 23.61
N ASN A 26 5.77 12.95 24.59
CA ASN A 26 4.95 13.96 25.29
C ASN A 26 3.63 13.40 25.86
N GLY A 27 3.68 12.15 26.36
CA GLY A 27 2.52 11.45 26.91
C GLY A 27 1.52 10.89 25.89
N LYS A 28 1.77 11.05 24.59
CA LYS A 28 0.91 10.57 23.51
C LYS A 28 1.56 9.46 22.69
N LYS A 29 0.80 8.43 22.34
CA LYS A 29 1.20 7.36 21.42
C LYS A 29 0.69 7.67 20.01
N HIS A 30 1.57 7.54 19.02
CA HIS A 30 1.21 7.67 17.61
C HIS A 30 1.30 6.32 16.91
N GLY A 31 0.15 5.84 16.44
CA GLY A 31 0.03 4.59 15.68
C GLY A 31 0.17 4.83 14.18
N VAL A 32 0.89 3.93 13.51
CA VAL A 32 1.00 3.91 12.04
C VAL A 32 0.45 2.59 11.52
N LEU A 33 -0.63 2.68 10.72
CA LEU A 33 -1.16 1.56 9.97
C LEU A 33 -0.44 1.44 8.63
N LEU A 34 0.15 0.28 8.35
CA LEU A 34 0.80 -0.04 7.08
C LEU A 34 -0.05 -1.01 6.27
N LEU A 35 -0.39 -0.63 5.03
CA LEU A 35 -1.23 -1.42 4.12
C LEU A 35 -0.43 -1.82 2.87
N HIS A 36 -0.28 -3.13 2.66
CA HIS A 36 0.48 -3.67 1.52
C HIS A 36 -0.29 -3.60 0.19
N GLY A 37 0.42 -3.83 -0.92
CA GLY A 37 -0.10 -3.81 -2.27
C GLY A 37 -0.83 -5.09 -2.68
N PHE A 38 -1.51 -5.02 -3.82
CA PHE A 38 -2.20 -6.14 -4.46
C PHE A 38 -1.23 -7.29 -4.77
N THR A 39 -1.61 -8.52 -4.49
CA THR A 39 -0.81 -9.75 -4.58
C THR A 39 0.38 -9.85 -3.64
N GLY A 40 0.75 -8.77 -2.95
CA GLY A 40 1.86 -8.74 -2.00
C GLY A 40 1.47 -9.20 -0.60
N THR A 41 2.39 -9.07 0.33
CA THR A 41 2.18 -9.27 1.77
C THR A 41 2.78 -8.09 2.53
N ILE A 42 2.60 -8.07 3.84
CA ILE A 42 3.22 -7.05 4.70
C ILE A 42 4.77 -7.08 4.65
N ALA A 43 5.37 -8.14 4.13
CA ALA A 43 6.81 -8.21 3.88
C ALA A 43 7.31 -7.04 3.02
N HIS A 44 6.51 -6.60 2.05
CA HIS A 44 6.85 -5.45 1.19
C HIS A 44 6.97 -4.12 1.95
N LEU A 45 6.49 -4.04 3.18
CA LEU A 45 6.57 -2.84 4.02
C LEU A 45 7.43 -3.05 5.27
N ARG A 46 8.03 -4.24 5.45
CA ARG A 46 8.84 -4.56 6.64
C ARG A 46 10.00 -3.58 6.86
N PRO A 47 10.83 -3.23 5.85
CA PRO A 47 11.91 -2.26 6.06
C PRO A 47 11.40 -0.88 6.52
N VAL A 48 10.30 -0.40 5.92
CA VAL A 48 9.66 0.86 6.32
C VAL A 48 9.07 0.77 7.72
N ALA A 49 8.46 -0.38 8.08
CA ALA A 49 7.90 -0.62 9.41
C ALA A 49 8.98 -0.56 10.50
N ASP A 50 10.10 -1.25 10.29
CA ASP A 50 11.22 -1.28 11.22
C ASP A 50 11.84 0.11 11.42
N ALA A 51 11.95 0.89 10.34
CA ALA A 51 12.48 2.25 10.40
C ALA A 51 11.50 3.22 11.10
N LEU A 52 10.20 3.11 10.90
CA LEU A 52 9.19 3.91 11.61
C LEU A 52 9.12 3.53 13.10
N HIS A 53 9.23 2.23 13.41
CA HIS A 53 9.28 1.80 14.80
C HIS A 53 10.51 2.35 15.53
N LYS A 54 11.68 2.35 14.91
CA LYS A 54 12.90 3.00 15.46
C LYS A 54 12.72 4.49 15.72
N GLN A 55 11.79 5.15 15.01
CA GLN A 55 11.41 6.54 15.27
C GLN A 55 10.39 6.71 16.41
N GLY A 56 10.01 5.60 17.09
CA GLY A 56 9.11 5.60 18.24
C GLY A 56 7.61 5.46 17.89
N PHE A 57 7.25 5.18 16.64
CA PHE A 57 5.86 4.90 16.29
C PHE A 57 5.42 3.50 16.73
N THR A 58 4.17 3.37 17.18
CA THR A 58 3.51 2.06 17.24
C THR A 58 3.12 1.66 15.82
N VAL A 59 3.63 0.54 15.32
CA VAL A 59 3.43 0.14 13.93
C VAL A 59 2.56 -1.13 13.86
N MET A 60 1.51 -1.07 13.08
CA MET A 60 0.65 -2.19 12.75
C MET A 60 0.59 -2.42 11.24
N GLY A 61 0.80 -3.66 10.82
CA GLY A 61 0.69 -4.06 9.41
C GLY A 61 -0.01 -5.42 9.31
N PRO A 62 -1.30 -5.48 8.96
CA PRO A 62 -1.98 -6.74 8.70
C PRO A 62 -1.63 -7.28 7.30
N ASN A 63 -1.81 -8.59 7.09
CA ASN A 63 -2.07 -9.10 5.76
C ASN A 63 -3.55 -8.94 5.45
N LEU A 64 -3.86 -8.39 4.28
CA LEU A 64 -5.24 -8.23 3.82
C LEU A 64 -5.85 -9.62 3.48
N PRO A 65 -7.16 -9.81 3.59
CA PRO A 65 -7.81 -11.09 3.30
C PRO A 65 -7.37 -11.70 1.97
N GLY A 66 -7.04 -12.98 2.00
CA GLY A 66 -6.56 -13.75 0.86
C GLY A 66 -5.13 -13.47 0.40
N HIS A 67 -4.38 -12.57 1.08
CA HIS A 67 -2.97 -12.31 0.78
C HIS A 67 -2.05 -13.07 1.75
N GLY A 68 -0.90 -13.54 1.26
CA GLY A 68 0.00 -14.38 2.04
C GLY A 68 -0.53 -15.81 2.27
N THR A 69 -1.42 -16.28 1.42
CA THR A 69 -2.03 -17.61 1.45
C THR A 69 -1.95 -18.24 0.05
N THR A 70 -3.04 -18.26 -0.72
CA THR A 70 -3.07 -18.74 -2.10
C THR A 70 -3.76 -17.75 -3.05
N MET A 71 -3.45 -17.83 -4.35
CA MET A 71 -4.14 -17.02 -5.37
C MET A 71 -5.65 -17.31 -5.42
N ASP A 72 -6.08 -18.51 -5.07
CA ASP A 72 -7.49 -18.91 -5.07
C ASP A 72 -8.24 -18.34 -3.87
N GLU A 73 -7.63 -18.31 -2.69
CA GLU A 73 -8.18 -17.64 -1.50
C GLU A 73 -8.27 -16.12 -1.73
N MET A 74 -7.24 -15.48 -2.30
CA MET A 74 -7.33 -14.09 -2.69
C MET A 74 -8.47 -13.87 -3.70
N ALA A 75 -8.69 -14.81 -4.60
CA ALA A 75 -9.76 -14.72 -5.58
C ALA A 75 -11.16 -14.95 -4.99
N ALA A 76 -11.28 -15.50 -3.79
CA ALA A 76 -12.53 -15.57 -3.05
C ALA A 76 -12.89 -14.23 -2.38
N CYS A 77 -11.91 -13.34 -2.19
CA CYS A 77 -12.10 -12.02 -1.56
C CYS A 77 -12.59 -10.97 -2.56
N THR A 78 -13.25 -9.96 -2.00
CA THR A 78 -13.75 -8.78 -2.71
C THR A 78 -12.98 -7.53 -2.26
N TRP A 79 -13.15 -6.44 -2.99
CA TRP A 79 -12.59 -5.15 -2.60
C TRP A 79 -13.16 -4.64 -1.26
N GLN A 80 -14.40 -5.01 -0.93
CA GLN A 80 -15.03 -4.69 0.35
C GLN A 80 -14.31 -5.39 1.50
N ASP A 81 -13.96 -6.69 1.34
CA ASP A 81 -13.24 -7.44 2.37
C ASP A 81 -11.91 -6.77 2.70
N TRP A 82 -11.19 -6.26 1.68
CA TRP A 82 -9.92 -5.57 1.88
C TRP A 82 -10.10 -4.21 2.57
N LEU A 83 -11.12 -3.43 2.17
CA LEU A 83 -11.42 -2.14 2.79
C LEU A 83 -11.88 -2.31 4.26
N GLU A 84 -12.76 -3.26 4.54
CA GLU A 84 -13.23 -3.50 5.90
C GLU A 84 -12.13 -4.03 6.82
N ALA A 85 -11.21 -4.87 6.30
CA ALA A 85 -10.03 -5.29 7.05
C ALA A 85 -9.10 -4.11 7.39
N ALA A 86 -8.91 -3.17 6.45
CA ALA A 86 -8.15 -1.94 6.69
C ALA A 86 -8.81 -1.05 7.74
N LYS A 87 -10.14 -0.87 7.69
CA LYS A 87 -10.91 -0.13 8.71
C LYS A 87 -10.80 -0.77 10.09
N ALA A 88 -10.96 -2.09 10.16
CA ALA A 88 -10.85 -2.83 11.43
C ALA A 88 -9.46 -2.66 12.06
N ALA A 89 -8.39 -2.70 11.24
CA ALA A 89 -7.03 -2.46 11.69
C ALA A 89 -6.83 -1.02 12.18
N PHE A 90 -7.38 -0.04 11.48
CA PHE A 90 -7.35 1.37 11.89
C PHE A 90 -8.04 1.57 13.25
N ILE A 91 -9.26 1.04 13.41
CA ILE A 91 -10.03 1.10 14.68
C ILE A 91 -9.25 0.42 15.83
N LYS A 92 -8.53 -0.68 15.53
CA LYS A 92 -7.71 -1.35 16.53
C LYS A 92 -6.58 -0.44 17.03
N LEU A 93 -5.90 0.31 16.16
CA LEU A 93 -4.88 1.28 16.54
C LEU A 93 -5.48 2.45 17.33
N GLN A 94 -6.65 2.96 16.96
CA GLN A 94 -7.34 4.05 17.69
C GLN A 94 -7.66 3.69 19.15
N LYS A 95 -7.74 2.41 19.51
CA LYS A 95 -7.99 1.96 20.89
C LYS A 95 -6.75 2.08 21.78
N CYS A 96 -5.55 2.20 21.24
CA CYS A 96 -4.29 2.20 21.97
C CYS A 96 -3.33 3.33 21.61
N CYS A 97 -3.71 4.18 20.65
CA CYS A 97 -2.93 5.32 20.21
C CYS A 97 -3.80 6.58 20.16
N ASP A 98 -3.24 7.72 20.57
CA ASP A 98 -3.91 9.02 20.56
C ASP A 98 -4.00 9.59 19.14
N ASP A 99 -3.00 9.30 18.33
CA ASP A 99 -2.87 9.66 16.94
C ASP A 99 -2.75 8.41 16.08
N VAL A 100 -3.44 8.36 14.94
CA VAL A 100 -3.30 7.26 13.99
C VAL A 100 -3.14 7.81 12.58
N SER A 101 -2.00 7.50 11.97
CA SER A 101 -1.71 7.80 10.56
C SER A 101 -1.65 6.52 9.72
N VAL A 102 -1.83 6.65 8.42
CA VAL A 102 -1.87 5.50 7.51
C VAL A 102 -0.89 5.67 6.37
N ALA A 103 -0.02 4.69 6.15
CA ALA A 103 0.77 4.60 4.93
C ALA A 103 0.44 3.30 4.18
N GLY A 104 0.51 3.34 2.86
CA GLY A 104 0.18 2.15 2.10
C GLY A 104 0.83 2.12 0.72
N LEU A 105 1.27 0.93 0.32
CA LEU A 105 1.90 0.68 -0.97
C LEU A 105 0.85 0.31 -2.02
N SER A 106 0.86 0.96 -3.18
CA SER A 106 0.05 0.60 -4.35
C SER A 106 -1.45 0.53 -3.99
N MET A 107 -2.10 -0.62 -4.06
CA MET A 107 -3.48 -0.82 -3.57
C MET A 107 -3.64 -0.36 -2.12
N GLY A 108 -2.64 -0.60 -1.26
CA GLY A 108 -2.62 -0.08 0.12
C GLY A 108 -2.66 1.44 0.18
N GLY A 109 -2.03 2.14 -0.77
CA GLY A 109 -2.11 3.59 -0.91
C GLY A 109 -3.51 4.08 -1.31
N CYS A 110 -4.20 3.35 -2.18
CA CYS A 110 -5.62 3.60 -2.48
C CYS A 110 -6.51 3.36 -1.26
N LEU A 111 -6.23 2.31 -0.47
CA LEU A 111 -6.94 2.07 0.80
C LEU A 111 -6.67 3.17 1.82
N ALA A 112 -5.44 3.70 1.90
CA ALA A 112 -5.13 4.85 2.76
C ALA A 112 -5.96 6.10 2.39
N LEU A 113 -6.14 6.38 1.09
CA LEU A 113 -7.02 7.45 0.60
C LEU A 113 -8.49 7.21 1.00
N LEU A 114 -8.99 5.96 0.86
CA LEU A 114 -10.35 5.60 1.27
C LEU A 114 -10.56 5.68 2.79
N LEU A 115 -9.54 5.33 3.58
CA LEU A 115 -9.57 5.54 5.03
C LEU A 115 -9.57 7.03 5.38
N ALA A 116 -8.81 7.85 4.65
CA ALA A 116 -8.80 9.30 4.87
C ALA A 116 -10.17 9.94 4.60
N GLU A 117 -10.88 9.45 3.58
CA GLU A 117 -12.25 9.88 3.26
C GLU A 117 -13.25 9.51 4.36
N GLN A 118 -13.09 8.34 5.02
CA GLN A 118 -14.15 7.73 5.83
C GLN A 118 -13.84 7.70 7.34
N MET A 119 -12.56 7.72 7.73
CA MET A 119 -12.11 7.47 9.10
C MET A 119 -11.27 8.62 9.68
N HIS A 120 -10.93 9.63 8.89
CA HIS A 120 -10.20 10.83 9.30
C HIS A 120 -8.90 10.56 10.09
N PRO A 121 -7.91 9.85 9.52
CA PRO A 121 -6.61 9.65 10.15
C PRO A 121 -5.89 10.99 10.38
N THR A 122 -4.93 11.00 11.31
CA THR A 122 -4.09 12.19 11.59
C THR A 122 -3.33 12.66 10.35
N ALA A 123 -2.83 11.73 9.53
CA ALA A 123 -2.22 11.99 8.22
C ALA A 123 -2.17 10.72 7.38
N ILE A 124 -1.92 10.85 6.08
CA ILE A 124 -1.71 9.70 5.19
C ILE A 124 -0.45 9.84 4.34
N ALA A 125 0.12 8.68 3.98
CA ALA A 125 1.23 8.58 3.02
C ALA A 125 0.96 7.49 1.98
N PRO A 126 0.22 7.78 0.89
CA PRO A 126 0.07 6.86 -0.23
C PRO A 126 1.40 6.73 -1.00
N VAL A 127 1.94 5.50 -1.08
CA VAL A 127 3.17 5.15 -1.77
C VAL A 127 2.84 4.41 -3.05
N SER A 128 3.31 4.88 -4.21
CA SER A 128 3.04 4.29 -5.53
C SER A 128 1.55 3.98 -5.76
N ALA A 129 0.65 4.85 -5.26
CA ALA A 129 -0.79 4.63 -5.31
C ALA A 129 -1.35 4.88 -6.71
N PRO A 130 -1.96 3.90 -7.39
CA PRO A 130 -2.45 4.07 -8.74
C PRO A 130 -3.71 4.94 -8.77
N MET A 131 -3.68 5.99 -9.59
CA MET A 131 -4.88 6.74 -10.01
C MET A 131 -5.30 6.36 -11.43
N GLY A 132 -4.49 5.58 -12.10
CA GLY A 132 -4.71 4.90 -13.36
C GLY A 132 -3.72 3.75 -13.51
N THR A 133 -4.01 2.83 -14.40
CA THR A 133 -3.12 1.71 -14.73
C THR A 133 -2.77 1.76 -16.22
N ARG A 134 -1.54 1.40 -16.57
CA ARG A 134 -1.08 1.38 -17.97
C ARG A 134 -1.89 0.42 -18.84
N LEU A 135 -2.36 -0.67 -18.24
CA LEU A 135 -3.29 -1.60 -18.88
C LEU A 135 -4.67 -1.43 -18.26
N PRO A 136 -5.74 -1.29 -19.08
CA PRO A 136 -7.08 -1.14 -18.56
C PRO A 136 -7.55 -2.45 -17.92
N LEU A 137 -7.57 -2.49 -16.59
CA LEU A 137 -7.93 -3.68 -15.80
C LEU A 137 -9.37 -4.18 -16.08
N TRP A 138 -10.26 -3.32 -16.61
CA TRP A 138 -11.60 -3.73 -17.00
C TRP A 138 -11.60 -4.69 -18.21
N LEU A 139 -10.59 -4.58 -19.11
CA LEU A 139 -10.41 -5.55 -20.21
C LEU A 139 -10.11 -6.96 -19.69
N ALA A 140 -9.49 -7.06 -18.51
CA ALA A 140 -9.27 -8.34 -17.86
C ALA A 140 -10.58 -9.12 -17.67
N THR A 141 -11.68 -8.41 -17.39
CA THR A 141 -13.00 -9.04 -17.21
C THR A 141 -13.51 -9.72 -18.51
N LEU A 142 -13.30 -9.09 -19.66
CA LEU A 142 -13.70 -9.61 -20.95
C LEU A 142 -12.84 -10.80 -21.38
N THR A 143 -11.57 -10.80 -21.04
CA THR A 143 -10.61 -11.86 -21.39
C THR A 143 -10.60 -13.03 -20.41
N ARG A 144 -11.36 -12.98 -19.33
CA ARG A 144 -11.41 -13.98 -18.26
C ARG A 144 -11.66 -15.41 -18.74
N PRO A 145 -12.57 -15.70 -19.70
CA PRO A 145 -12.77 -17.06 -20.18
C PRO A 145 -11.54 -17.66 -20.86
N ILE A 146 -10.70 -16.81 -21.49
CA ILE A 146 -9.52 -17.22 -22.25
C ILE A 146 -8.27 -17.22 -21.36
N PHE A 147 -8.16 -16.20 -20.48
CA PHE A 147 -7.03 -16.00 -19.59
C PHE A 147 -7.49 -15.97 -18.12
N PRO A 148 -7.71 -17.13 -17.49
CA PRO A 148 -8.21 -17.20 -16.10
C PRO A 148 -7.20 -16.68 -15.07
N THR A 149 -5.91 -16.68 -15.42
CA THR A 149 -4.80 -16.21 -14.58
C THR A 149 -3.95 -15.22 -15.37
N ILE A 150 -3.62 -14.09 -14.74
CA ILE A 150 -2.68 -13.09 -15.24
C ILE A 150 -1.38 -13.28 -14.46
N TRP A 151 -0.26 -13.41 -15.17
CA TRP A 151 1.06 -13.59 -14.60
C TRP A 151 1.84 -12.26 -14.65
N TRP A 152 2.57 -11.95 -13.59
CA TRP A 152 3.48 -10.81 -13.58
C TRP A 152 4.69 -11.13 -14.46
N LYS A 153 4.76 -10.44 -15.59
CA LYS A 153 5.82 -10.61 -16.57
C LYS A 153 6.57 -9.31 -16.80
N THR A 154 7.85 -9.45 -17.13
CA THR A 154 8.69 -8.37 -17.64
C THR A 154 8.30 -8.03 -19.09
N ARG A 155 8.84 -6.95 -19.64
CA ARG A 155 8.53 -6.50 -21.02
C ARG A 155 8.90 -7.53 -22.09
N ASP A 156 9.93 -8.34 -21.83
CA ASP A 156 10.38 -9.44 -22.69
C ASP A 156 9.58 -10.74 -22.48
N GLY A 157 8.54 -10.71 -21.66
CA GLY A 157 7.61 -11.82 -21.44
C GLY A 157 8.06 -12.87 -20.44
N GLN A 158 9.20 -12.68 -19.79
CA GLN A 158 9.66 -13.57 -18.72
C GLN A 158 8.91 -13.33 -17.42
N MET A 159 8.94 -14.29 -16.48
CA MET A 159 8.39 -14.07 -15.14
C MET A 159 9.22 -13.03 -14.40
N ARG A 160 8.52 -12.10 -13.72
CA ARG A 160 9.19 -11.07 -12.92
C ARG A 160 10.09 -11.73 -11.87
N PRO A 161 11.40 -11.39 -11.81
CA PRO A 161 12.31 -11.97 -10.84
C PRO A 161 11.94 -11.53 -9.41
N VAL A 162 12.41 -12.29 -8.44
CA VAL A 162 12.37 -11.91 -7.03
C VAL A 162 13.43 -10.85 -6.79
N MET A 163 13.06 -9.73 -6.18
CA MET A 163 13.99 -8.61 -5.94
C MET A 163 14.95 -8.89 -4.77
N ASN A 164 14.40 -9.34 -3.63
CA ASN A 164 15.17 -9.62 -2.41
C ASN A 164 14.36 -10.48 -1.41
N GLU A 165 14.86 -10.59 -0.17
CA GLU A 165 14.23 -11.35 0.92
C GLU A 165 12.90 -10.80 1.40
N TYR A 166 12.50 -9.59 1.03
CA TYR A 166 11.21 -8.98 1.36
C TYR A 166 10.17 -9.11 0.23
N ASP A 167 10.58 -9.53 -0.97
CA ASP A 167 9.68 -9.64 -2.13
C ASP A 167 8.80 -10.89 -2.05
N TYR A 168 7.81 -10.85 -1.15
CA TYR A 168 6.79 -11.88 -0.97
C TYR A 168 5.47 -11.45 -1.57
N GLY A 169 5.23 -11.88 -2.79
CA GLY A 169 4.00 -11.67 -3.51
C GLY A 169 3.68 -12.87 -4.41
N TYR A 170 2.41 -13.01 -4.81
CA TYR A 170 2.03 -14.02 -5.79
C TYR A 170 2.68 -13.73 -7.14
N PRO A 171 3.04 -14.77 -7.92
CA PRO A 171 3.63 -14.59 -9.24
C PRO A 171 2.62 -14.07 -10.28
N GLY A 172 1.37 -13.90 -9.88
CA GLY A 172 0.25 -13.42 -10.70
C GLY A 172 -1.02 -13.38 -9.87
N PHE A 173 -2.17 -13.35 -10.53
CA PHE A 173 -3.47 -13.34 -9.87
C PHE A 173 -4.56 -13.95 -10.76
N ARG A 174 -5.62 -14.46 -10.14
CA ARG A 174 -6.82 -14.84 -10.88
C ARG A 174 -7.47 -13.60 -11.50
N ASN A 175 -7.79 -13.68 -12.77
CA ASN A 175 -8.22 -12.52 -13.56
C ASN A 175 -9.39 -11.73 -12.93
N LYS A 176 -10.32 -12.42 -12.23
CA LYS A 176 -11.42 -11.77 -11.50
C LYS A 176 -10.95 -10.78 -10.41
N CYS A 177 -9.73 -10.94 -9.87
CA CYS A 177 -9.17 -10.03 -8.87
C CYS A 177 -8.79 -8.67 -9.49
N GLY A 178 -8.46 -8.62 -10.77
CA GLY A 178 -8.18 -7.37 -11.48
C GLY A 178 -9.38 -6.41 -11.47
N TRP A 179 -10.59 -6.95 -11.57
CA TRP A 179 -11.80 -6.14 -11.42
C TRP A 179 -11.95 -5.59 -10.00
N GLN A 180 -11.65 -6.39 -8.96
CA GLN A 180 -11.69 -5.93 -7.58
C GLN A 180 -10.69 -4.78 -7.34
N LEU A 181 -9.47 -4.92 -7.85
CA LEU A 181 -8.46 -3.86 -7.80
C LEU A 181 -8.93 -2.60 -8.54
N SER A 182 -9.53 -2.76 -9.73
CA SER A 182 -10.05 -1.61 -10.51
C SER A 182 -11.14 -0.84 -9.73
N ARG A 183 -11.93 -1.53 -8.92
CA ARG A 183 -12.96 -0.91 -8.05
C ARG A 183 -12.32 -0.04 -6.96
N ILE A 184 -11.27 -0.54 -6.28
CA ILE A 184 -10.54 0.24 -5.27
C ILE A 184 -9.94 1.50 -5.90
N ILE A 185 -9.23 1.37 -7.03
CA ILE A 185 -8.64 2.50 -7.74
C ILE A 185 -9.71 3.53 -8.14
N LYS A 186 -10.81 3.08 -8.71
CA LYS A 186 -11.92 3.97 -9.10
C LYS A 186 -12.53 4.69 -7.90
N MET A 187 -12.71 3.99 -6.80
CA MET A 187 -13.33 4.56 -5.59
C MET A 187 -12.39 5.56 -4.93
N SER A 188 -11.12 5.23 -4.73
CA SER A 188 -10.13 6.14 -4.12
C SER A 188 -9.94 7.43 -4.94
N ARG A 189 -10.08 7.35 -6.28
CA ARG A 189 -9.99 8.52 -7.16
C ARG A 189 -11.25 9.39 -7.14
N ARG A 190 -12.41 8.79 -6.93
CA ARG A 190 -13.71 9.48 -7.11
C ARG A 190 -13.93 10.62 -6.11
N ASN A 191 -13.51 10.43 -4.88
CA ASN A 191 -13.83 11.33 -3.76
C ASN A 191 -12.57 11.93 -3.11
N LEU A 192 -11.49 12.12 -3.88
CA LEU A 192 -10.25 12.71 -3.37
C LEU A 192 -10.50 14.02 -2.62
N HIS A 193 -11.47 14.83 -3.04
CA HIS A 193 -11.84 16.09 -2.39
C HIS A 193 -12.33 15.93 -0.93
N ALA A 194 -12.75 14.73 -0.53
CA ALA A 194 -13.11 14.45 0.87
C ALA A 194 -11.89 14.19 1.77
N VAL A 195 -10.69 14.05 1.19
CA VAL A 195 -9.43 13.90 1.93
C VAL A 195 -8.95 15.28 2.37
N THR A 196 -9.09 15.59 3.64
CA THR A 196 -8.72 16.88 4.26
C THR A 196 -7.48 16.80 5.14
N CYS A 197 -7.15 15.60 5.67
CA CYS A 197 -5.95 15.41 6.48
C CYS A 197 -4.66 15.65 5.67
N PRO A 198 -3.51 15.91 6.32
CA PRO A 198 -2.20 16.03 5.68
C PRO A 198 -1.86 14.82 4.80
N VAL A 199 -1.33 15.07 3.58
CA VAL A 199 -1.01 14.05 2.58
C VAL A 199 0.44 14.17 2.09
N LEU A 200 1.23 13.10 2.23
CA LEU A 200 2.53 12.94 1.58
C LEU A 200 2.47 11.82 0.55
N VAL A 201 2.43 12.14 -0.73
CA VAL A 201 2.53 11.13 -1.79
C VAL A 201 3.99 10.71 -1.94
N VAL A 202 4.25 9.41 -2.10
CA VAL A 202 5.57 8.91 -2.50
C VAL A 202 5.42 8.23 -3.85
N GLN A 203 6.19 8.66 -4.85
CA GLN A 203 6.15 8.08 -6.20
C GLN A 203 7.52 8.10 -6.86
N SER A 204 7.83 7.09 -7.67
CA SER A 204 9.04 7.04 -8.49
C SER A 204 8.77 7.45 -9.93
N HIS A 205 9.73 8.15 -10.53
CA HIS A 205 9.73 8.42 -11.97
C HIS A 205 9.92 7.14 -12.80
N ALA A 206 10.61 6.13 -12.24
CA ALA A 206 10.87 4.85 -12.89
C ALA A 206 9.78 3.79 -12.64
N ASP A 207 8.66 4.15 -11.96
CA ASP A 207 7.57 3.21 -11.71
C ASP A 207 6.99 2.66 -13.02
N GLU A 208 7.12 1.34 -13.21
CA GLU A 208 6.74 0.65 -14.43
C GLU A 208 5.27 0.19 -14.43
N THR A 209 4.57 0.32 -13.31
CA THR A 209 3.25 -0.29 -13.08
C THR A 209 2.11 0.70 -13.18
N ILE A 210 2.25 1.86 -12.55
CA ILE A 210 1.20 2.89 -12.50
C ILE A 210 1.42 3.98 -13.54
N THR A 211 0.42 4.85 -13.72
CA THR A 211 0.58 6.02 -14.59
C THR A 211 1.40 7.10 -13.89
N ALA A 212 2.28 7.76 -14.66
CA ALA A 212 3.21 8.76 -14.12
C ALA A 212 2.51 9.95 -13.45
N ASP A 213 1.26 10.25 -13.85
CA ASP A 213 0.45 11.36 -13.36
C ASP A 213 -0.30 11.03 -12.04
N SER A 214 -0.13 9.81 -11.49
CA SER A 214 -0.89 9.38 -10.30
C SER A 214 -0.70 10.31 -9.11
N ALA A 215 0.54 10.73 -8.81
CA ALA A 215 0.83 11.68 -7.73
C ALA A 215 0.13 13.04 -7.98
N ASP A 216 0.19 13.54 -9.20
CA ASP A 216 -0.44 14.80 -9.58
C ASP A 216 -1.98 14.76 -9.45
N VAL A 217 -2.58 13.63 -9.83
CA VAL A 217 -4.03 13.41 -9.67
C VAL A 217 -4.42 13.45 -8.20
N ILE A 218 -3.65 12.79 -7.32
CA ILE A 218 -3.90 12.82 -5.88
C ILE A 218 -3.76 14.26 -5.35
N LEU A 219 -2.63 14.92 -5.61
CA LEU A 219 -2.35 16.24 -5.06
C LEU A 219 -3.34 17.32 -5.54
N ARG A 220 -3.82 17.23 -6.78
CA ARG A 220 -4.85 18.14 -7.29
C ARG A 220 -6.24 17.82 -6.76
N GLY A 221 -6.50 16.54 -6.44
CA GLY A 221 -7.83 16.10 -6.04
C GLY A 221 -8.14 16.29 -4.56
N VAL A 222 -7.14 16.19 -3.66
CA VAL A 222 -7.34 16.28 -2.21
C VAL A 222 -7.54 17.72 -1.75
N SER A 223 -8.41 17.92 -0.74
CA SER A 223 -8.67 19.20 -0.09
C SER A 223 -7.76 19.48 1.11
N SER A 224 -6.70 18.70 1.27
CA SER A 224 -5.72 18.89 2.33
C SER A 224 -5.03 20.25 2.25
N GLY A 225 -4.96 20.96 3.37
CA GLY A 225 -4.17 22.20 3.52
C GLY A 225 -2.66 21.94 3.47
N ARG A 226 -2.19 20.74 3.84
CA ARG A 226 -0.79 20.32 3.74
C ARG A 226 -0.68 19.07 2.86
N LYS A 227 -0.15 19.24 1.69
CA LYS A 227 0.07 18.17 0.72
C LYS A 227 1.41 18.34 0.00
N GLY A 228 2.09 17.23 -0.24
CA GLY A 228 3.40 17.23 -0.90
C GLY A 228 3.69 15.88 -1.54
N VAL A 229 4.81 15.81 -2.25
CA VAL A 229 5.29 14.59 -2.89
C VAL A 229 6.77 14.38 -2.63
N LEU A 230 7.13 13.15 -2.29
CA LEU A 230 8.49 12.65 -2.32
C LEU A 230 8.70 11.93 -3.65
N TRP A 231 9.47 12.52 -4.54
CA TRP A 231 9.88 11.86 -5.78
C TRP A 231 11.13 11.01 -5.58
N LEU A 232 11.03 9.76 -6.03
CA LEU A 232 12.17 8.85 -6.19
C LEU A 232 12.56 8.82 -7.66
N GLN A 233 13.86 8.67 -7.96
CA GLN A 233 14.35 8.75 -9.35
C GLN A 233 14.22 7.39 -10.05
N ASP A 234 14.88 6.36 -9.51
CA ASP A 234 15.10 5.09 -10.20
C ASP A 234 14.49 3.87 -9.48
N ALA A 235 13.63 4.11 -8.47
CA ALA A 235 13.02 3.02 -7.72
C ALA A 235 11.91 2.33 -8.53
N PRO A 236 11.81 1.00 -8.48
CA PRO A 236 10.72 0.25 -9.09
C PRO A 236 9.40 0.48 -8.33
N HIS A 237 8.29 -0.09 -8.84
CA HIS A 237 6.96 0.03 -8.22
C HIS A 237 6.95 -0.35 -6.73
N VAL A 238 7.61 -1.44 -6.34
CA VAL A 238 7.74 -1.87 -4.93
C VAL A 238 8.97 -1.20 -4.29
N CYS A 239 8.99 0.13 -4.27
CA CYS A 239 10.12 0.93 -3.79
C CYS A 239 10.42 0.74 -2.30
N THR A 240 9.48 0.26 -1.53
CA THR A 240 9.56 0.08 -0.07
C THR A 240 10.48 -1.06 0.39
N ILE A 241 10.97 -1.89 -0.54
CA ILE A 241 11.94 -2.96 -0.26
C ILE A 241 13.28 -2.72 -0.95
N THR A 242 13.54 -1.52 -1.42
CA THR A 242 14.82 -1.10 -2.01
C THR A 242 15.65 -0.31 -1.00
N ASP A 243 16.80 0.16 -1.40
CA ASP A 243 17.67 1.09 -0.65
C ASP A 243 16.96 2.44 -0.34
N GLU A 244 15.89 2.77 -1.04
CA GLU A 244 15.05 3.93 -0.73
C GLU A 244 14.16 3.76 0.52
N ALA A 245 14.06 2.56 1.09
CA ALA A 245 13.14 2.27 2.20
C ALA A 245 13.36 3.17 3.43
N GLU A 246 14.61 3.42 3.81
CA GLU A 246 14.93 4.31 4.94
C GLU A 246 14.57 5.77 4.64
N ARG A 247 14.84 6.26 3.43
CA ARG A 247 14.47 7.60 2.98
C ARG A 247 12.95 7.79 2.94
N ILE A 248 12.23 6.79 2.45
CA ILE A 248 10.74 6.77 2.45
C ILE A 248 10.24 6.84 3.89
N ALA A 249 10.75 5.98 4.78
CA ALA A 249 10.34 5.95 6.18
C ALA A 249 10.67 7.24 6.93
N ALA A 250 11.80 7.87 6.66
CA ALA A 250 12.18 9.16 7.25
C ALA A 250 11.18 10.26 6.84
N ALA A 251 10.86 10.37 5.56
CA ALA A 251 9.92 11.36 5.05
C ALA A 251 8.49 11.14 5.58
N ILE A 252 8.04 9.87 5.64
CA ILE A 252 6.74 9.50 6.23
C ILE A 252 6.70 9.86 7.71
N GLY A 253 7.74 9.51 8.47
CA GLY A 253 7.81 9.78 9.89
C GLY A 253 7.82 11.29 10.20
N GLU A 254 8.59 12.09 9.47
CA GLU A 254 8.58 13.56 9.58
C GLU A 254 7.18 14.14 9.29
N HIS A 255 6.55 13.68 8.21
CA HIS A 255 5.20 14.09 7.83
C HIS A 255 4.18 13.79 8.93
N PHE A 256 4.21 12.59 9.49
CA PHE A 256 3.31 12.18 10.56
C PHE A 256 3.55 12.93 11.86
N ARG A 257 4.81 13.17 12.23
CA ARG A 257 5.17 14.01 13.41
C ARG A 257 4.72 15.45 13.25
N TRP A 258 4.84 16.00 12.05
CA TRP A 258 4.32 17.34 11.79
C TRP A 258 2.80 17.40 12.01
N ALA A 259 2.04 16.42 11.47
CA ALA A 259 0.59 16.37 11.58
C ALA A 259 0.11 16.21 13.05
N GLU A 260 0.87 15.48 13.88
CA GLU A 260 0.61 15.33 15.31
C GLU A 260 0.54 16.69 16.07
N THR A 261 1.36 17.66 15.64
CA THR A 261 1.50 18.95 16.31
C THR A 261 0.67 20.07 15.67
N HIS A 262 0.07 19.87 14.50
CA HIS A 262 -0.65 20.87 13.73
C HIS A 262 -2.07 20.37 13.36
N ARG A 263 -2.80 19.84 14.35
CA ARG A 263 -4.22 19.52 14.17
C ARG A 263 -5.04 20.82 14.12
N GLU A 264 -5.80 21.00 13.06
CA GLU A 264 -6.85 22.02 12.97
C GLU A 264 -8.09 21.58 13.75
#